data_fb5799af747e73b242bbe05c5c65b154
#
_entry.id   fb5799af747e73b242bbe05c5c65b154
#
_cell.length_a   1.000
_cell.length_b   1.000
_cell.length_c   1.000
_cell.angle_alpha   90.00
_cell.angle_beta   90.00
_cell.angle_gamma   90.00
#
_symmetry.space_group_name_H-M   'P 1'
#
loop_
_entity.id
_entity.type
_entity.pdbx_description
1 polymer ?
#
loop_
_entity_poly.entity_id
_entity_poly.type
_entity_poly.pdbx_seq_one_letter_code
_entity_poly.pdbx_strand_id
1 'polypeptide(L)'
;MIEILRKPHLAEHLASIITEYRVPELGAYDVNGIAALPLMKSLQEEISRLRVAQYIAYTNDTSDITLDEQSILPKGCTAISFSQDFALNAELWASARPRIVERPLEEFWAERFLLPENRNPKVPSKQRKSKDSIEIGQFSMKGLEQLAPAFGNEHAIGLGRGYTEAMQTATLAVLLSEFEFELCDPDAADAAMPQLREVAFGIVQPQEIVTVRIRKRKAGGKI
;
A
#
# COMPACT_ATOMS: atom_id res chain seq x y z
N MET A 1 5.80 -2.45 8.04
CA MET A 1 5.88 -3.61 8.96
C MET A 1 4.64 -3.73 9.86
N ILE A 2 4.26 -2.74 10.68
CA ILE A 2 3.13 -2.85 11.63
C ILE A 2 1.84 -3.31 10.95
N GLU A 3 1.46 -2.75 9.80
CA GLU A 3 0.27 -3.16 9.04
C GLU A 3 0.29 -4.65 8.66
N ILE A 4 1.46 -5.17 8.33
CA ILE A 4 1.62 -6.59 7.99
C ILE A 4 1.45 -7.44 9.24
N LEU A 5 2.04 -7.02 10.37
CA LEU A 5 1.97 -7.76 11.64
C LEU A 5 0.56 -7.78 12.26
N ARG A 6 -0.25 -6.76 11.99
CA ARG A 6 -1.68 -6.70 12.36
C ARG A 6 -2.53 -7.70 11.57
N LYS A 7 -1.97 -8.33 10.55
CA LYS A 7 -2.60 -9.35 9.68
C LYS A 7 -1.69 -10.60 9.66
N PRO A 8 -1.72 -11.48 10.67
CA PRO A 8 -0.77 -12.60 10.80
C PRO A 8 -0.70 -13.49 9.56
N HIS A 9 -1.84 -13.81 8.94
CA HIS A 9 -1.89 -14.60 7.71
C HIS A 9 -1.17 -13.93 6.53
N LEU A 10 -1.21 -12.59 6.45
CA LEU A 10 -0.46 -11.85 5.44
C LEU A 10 1.05 -11.94 5.70
N ALA A 11 1.46 -11.80 6.97
CA ALA A 11 2.87 -11.91 7.35
C ALA A 11 3.45 -13.30 7.02
N GLU A 12 2.73 -14.37 7.36
CA GLU A 12 3.10 -15.76 7.06
C GLU A 12 3.17 -16.01 5.56
N HIS A 13 2.17 -15.56 4.82
CA HIS A 13 2.14 -15.73 3.37
C HIS A 13 3.29 -14.98 2.69
N LEU A 14 3.54 -13.73 3.06
CA LEU A 14 4.66 -12.96 2.54
C LEU A 14 6.00 -13.64 2.86
N ALA A 15 6.19 -14.12 4.09
CA ALA A 15 7.39 -14.84 4.48
C ALA A 15 7.61 -16.10 3.62
N SER A 16 6.53 -16.85 3.34
CA SER A 16 6.58 -18.06 2.50
C SER A 16 7.02 -17.73 1.08
N ILE A 17 6.32 -16.81 0.39
CA ILE A 17 6.64 -16.48 -1.01
C ILE A 17 8.01 -15.82 -1.14
N ILE A 18 8.43 -14.96 -0.20
CA ILE A 18 9.74 -14.31 -0.22
C ILE A 18 10.87 -15.34 -0.09
N THR A 19 10.68 -16.38 0.71
CA THR A 19 11.69 -17.42 0.90
C THR A 19 12.01 -18.17 -0.41
N GLU A 20 11.06 -18.26 -1.33
CA GLU A 20 11.26 -18.86 -2.66
C GLU A 20 12.23 -18.06 -3.55
N TYR A 21 12.40 -16.77 -3.26
CA TYR A 21 13.32 -15.86 -3.97
C TYR A 21 14.70 -15.73 -3.31
N ARG A 22 15.01 -16.62 -2.37
CA ARG A 22 16.35 -16.67 -1.79
C ARG A 22 17.35 -17.26 -2.81
N VAL A 23 18.48 -16.59 -2.96
CA VAL A 23 19.62 -17.03 -3.77
C VAL A 23 20.68 -17.62 -2.83
N PRO A 24 20.72 -18.96 -2.63
CA PRO A 24 21.53 -19.57 -1.58
C PRO A 24 23.02 -19.30 -1.74
N GLU A 25 23.51 -19.28 -2.98
CA GLU A 25 24.94 -19.08 -3.31
C GLU A 25 25.46 -17.71 -2.91
N LEU A 26 24.56 -16.72 -2.87
CA LEU A 26 24.89 -15.33 -2.54
C LEU A 26 24.49 -14.97 -1.10
N GLY A 27 23.74 -15.84 -0.42
CA GLY A 27 23.13 -15.52 0.87
C GLY A 27 22.19 -14.30 0.83
N ALA A 28 21.63 -14.00 -0.34
CA ALA A 28 20.85 -12.82 -0.65
C ALA A 28 19.45 -13.19 -1.18
N TYR A 29 18.68 -12.18 -1.54
CA TYR A 29 17.34 -12.34 -2.14
C TYR A 29 17.30 -11.68 -3.52
N ASP A 30 16.55 -12.25 -4.45
CA ASP A 30 16.20 -11.60 -5.71
C ASP A 30 15.16 -10.49 -5.44
N VAL A 31 15.65 -9.31 -5.09
CA VAL A 31 14.82 -8.14 -4.77
C VAL A 31 13.94 -7.73 -5.94
N ASN A 32 14.45 -7.86 -7.18
CA ASN A 32 13.68 -7.51 -8.37
C ASN A 32 12.53 -8.49 -8.61
N GLY A 33 12.79 -9.79 -8.44
CA GLY A 33 11.76 -10.81 -8.52
C GLY A 33 10.66 -10.62 -7.47
N ILE A 34 11.04 -10.34 -6.21
CA ILE A 34 10.08 -10.06 -5.13
C ILE A 34 9.29 -8.78 -5.43
N ALA A 35 9.93 -7.69 -5.85
CA ALA A 35 9.26 -6.43 -6.19
C ALA A 35 8.31 -6.57 -7.38
N ALA A 36 8.54 -7.53 -8.27
CA ALA A 36 7.67 -7.82 -9.40
C ALA A 36 6.37 -8.55 -9.02
N LEU A 37 6.31 -9.17 -7.83
CA LEU A 37 5.12 -9.90 -7.37
C LEU A 37 3.91 -8.98 -7.28
N PRO A 38 2.73 -9.40 -7.83
CA PRO A 38 1.52 -8.59 -7.79
C PRO A 38 1.12 -8.16 -6.38
N LEU A 39 1.21 -9.06 -5.40
CA LEU A 39 0.89 -8.75 -4.00
C LEU A 39 1.85 -7.73 -3.41
N MET A 40 3.16 -7.80 -3.72
CA MET A 40 4.14 -6.82 -3.24
C MET A 40 3.88 -5.42 -3.80
N LYS A 41 3.54 -5.32 -5.10
CA LYS A 41 3.16 -4.06 -5.71
C LYS A 41 1.90 -3.49 -5.07
N SER A 42 0.87 -4.31 -4.90
CA SER A 42 -0.38 -3.89 -4.26
C SER A 42 -0.17 -3.45 -2.81
N LEU A 43 0.65 -4.18 -2.05
CA LEU A 43 1.04 -3.85 -0.69
C LEU A 43 1.76 -2.49 -0.61
N GLN A 44 2.71 -2.23 -1.50
CA GLN A 44 3.47 -0.98 -1.53
C GLN A 44 2.57 0.22 -1.86
N GLU A 45 1.68 0.09 -2.84
CA GLU A 45 0.72 1.15 -3.18
C GLU A 45 -0.25 1.41 -2.02
N GLU A 46 -0.75 0.37 -1.35
CA GLU A 46 -1.67 0.52 -0.21
C GLU A 46 -0.98 1.17 0.99
N ILE A 47 0.27 0.79 1.30
CA ILE A 47 1.05 1.44 2.35
C ILE A 47 1.29 2.91 1.99
N SER A 48 1.66 3.19 0.74
CA SER A 48 1.88 4.55 0.28
C SER A 48 0.60 5.39 0.37
N ARG A 49 -0.53 4.84 -0.07
CA ARG A 49 -1.84 5.50 0.01
C ARG A 49 -2.23 5.86 1.44
N LEU A 50 -2.01 4.95 2.40
CA LEU A 50 -2.44 5.15 3.78
C LEU A 50 -1.41 5.84 4.67
N ARG A 51 -0.11 5.68 4.36
CA ARG A 51 0.96 6.06 5.30
C ARG A 51 1.87 7.16 4.80
N VAL A 52 1.57 7.72 3.62
CA VAL A 52 2.30 8.87 3.09
C VAL A 52 1.32 9.99 2.79
N ALA A 53 1.36 11.05 3.59
CA ALA A 53 0.59 12.25 3.39
C ALA A 53 1.44 13.30 2.68
N GLN A 54 0.99 13.76 1.52
CA GLN A 54 1.68 14.76 0.70
C GLN A 54 0.72 15.87 0.32
N TYR A 55 1.26 17.02 -0.03
CA TYR A 55 0.55 18.04 -0.77
C TYR A 55 1.15 18.17 -2.18
N ILE A 56 0.31 18.47 -3.14
CA ILE A 56 0.68 18.81 -4.51
C ILE A 56 0.33 20.28 -4.69
N ALA A 57 1.33 21.10 -5.01
CA ALA A 57 1.16 22.51 -5.31
C ALA A 57 1.30 22.73 -6.82
N TYR A 58 0.31 23.38 -7.42
CA TYR A 58 0.33 23.80 -8.81
C TYR A 58 0.22 25.31 -8.88
N THR A 59 1.24 25.97 -9.39
CA THR A 59 1.22 27.43 -9.61
C THR A 59 0.81 27.69 -11.06
N ASN A 60 -0.28 28.44 -11.22
CA ASN A 60 -0.76 28.85 -12.54
C ASN A 60 0.00 30.11 -12.99
N ASP A 61 0.91 29.97 -13.95
CA ASP A 61 1.75 31.04 -14.47
C ASP A 61 1.32 31.55 -15.87
N THR A 62 0.30 30.95 -16.45
CA THR A 62 -0.12 31.21 -17.83
C THR A 62 -1.30 32.20 -17.94
N SER A 63 -2.50 31.76 -17.68
CA SER A 63 -3.76 32.51 -17.78
C SER A 63 -4.75 31.94 -16.78
N ASP A 64 -5.84 32.65 -16.51
CA ASP A 64 -6.91 32.16 -15.66
C ASP A 64 -7.42 30.77 -16.14
N ILE A 65 -7.50 29.82 -15.21
CA ILE A 65 -7.96 28.45 -15.49
C ILE A 65 -9.31 28.26 -14.81
N THR A 66 -10.34 27.96 -15.59
CA THR A 66 -11.64 27.55 -15.06
C THR A 66 -11.56 26.11 -14.59
N LEU A 67 -11.76 25.86 -13.29
CA LEU A 67 -11.76 24.54 -12.69
C LEU A 67 -13.13 23.87 -12.80
N ASP A 68 -14.19 24.66 -12.53
CA ASP A 68 -15.58 24.26 -12.63
C ASP A 68 -16.47 25.50 -12.92
N GLU A 69 -17.81 25.33 -12.90
CA GLU A 69 -18.75 26.43 -13.18
C GLU A 69 -18.64 27.63 -12.21
N GLN A 70 -18.05 27.45 -11.02
CA GLN A 70 -18.02 28.44 -9.95
C GLN A 70 -16.59 28.82 -9.53
N SER A 71 -15.58 28.07 -9.98
CA SER A 71 -14.22 28.17 -9.47
C SER A 71 -13.25 28.50 -10.60
N ILE A 72 -12.49 29.57 -10.41
CA ILE A 72 -11.42 29.98 -11.32
C ILE A 72 -10.12 30.02 -10.53
N LEU A 73 -9.05 29.46 -11.08
CA LEU A 73 -7.69 29.63 -10.58
C LEU A 73 -7.01 30.76 -11.37
N PRO A 74 -6.89 31.97 -10.79
CA PRO A 74 -6.30 33.09 -11.49
C PRO A 74 -4.81 32.86 -11.81
N LYS A 75 -4.32 33.58 -12.82
CA LYS A 75 -2.89 33.67 -13.08
C LYS A 75 -2.12 34.15 -11.86
N GLY A 76 -1.00 33.51 -11.55
CA GLY A 76 -0.15 33.81 -10.40
C GLY A 76 -0.61 33.17 -9.08
N CYS A 77 -1.77 32.50 -9.06
CA CYS A 77 -2.25 31.78 -7.89
C CYS A 77 -1.72 30.36 -7.86
N THR A 78 -1.60 29.81 -6.64
CA THR A 78 -1.21 28.43 -6.41
C THR A 78 -2.39 27.65 -5.84
N ALA A 79 -2.75 26.55 -6.51
CA ALA A 79 -3.66 25.54 -5.98
C ALA A 79 -2.86 24.52 -5.17
N ILE A 80 -3.37 24.12 -4.02
CA ILE A 80 -2.78 23.08 -3.17
C ILE A 80 -3.83 22.00 -2.96
N SER A 81 -3.44 20.74 -3.20
CA SER A 81 -4.26 19.58 -2.92
C SER A 81 -3.50 18.60 -2.00
N PHE A 82 -4.24 17.93 -1.13
CA PHE A 82 -3.69 16.97 -0.17
C PHE A 82 -3.96 15.55 -0.64
N SER A 83 -2.93 14.71 -0.65
CA SER A 83 -3.06 13.31 -1.12
C SER A 83 -4.06 12.49 -0.30
N GLN A 84 -4.25 12.83 0.98
CA GLN A 84 -5.20 12.14 1.86
C GLN A 84 -6.66 12.38 1.44
N ASP A 85 -6.98 13.56 0.91
CA ASP A 85 -8.33 13.85 0.42
C ASP A 85 -8.69 12.96 -0.76
N PHE A 86 -7.74 12.69 -1.66
CA PHE A 86 -7.92 11.73 -2.74
C PHE A 86 -7.91 10.29 -2.23
N ALA A 87 -6.93 9.94 -1.39
CA ALA A 87 -6.74 8.59 -0.88
C ALA A 87 -7.95 8.04 -0.11
N LEU A 88 -8.76 8.92 0.50
CA LEU A 88 -9.92 8.56 1.33
C LEU A 88 -11.26 8.99 0.70
N ASN A 89 -11.30 9.40 -0.55
CA ASN A 89 -12.54 9.79 -1.24
C ASN A 89 -13.22 8.58 -1.86
N ALA A 90 -14.21 8.01 -1.16
CA ALA A 90 -14.91 6.81 -1.58
C ALA A 90 -15.65 6.96 -2.93
N GLU A 91 -16.18 8.14 -3.25
CA GLU A 91 -16.90 8.39 -4.49
C GLU A 91 -15.97 8.35 -5.70
N LEU A 92 -14.80 9.00 -5.61
CA LEU A 92 -13.78 8.96 -6.65
C LEU A 92 -13.27 7.55 -6.90
N TRP A 93 -12.96 6.80 -5.84
CA TRP A 93 -12.47 5.43 -5.95
C TRP A 93 -13.54 4.48 -6.51
N ALA A 94 -14.81 4.62 -6.06
CA ALA A 94 -15.92 3.82 -6.56
C ALA A 94 -16.21 4.08 -8.04
N SER A 95 -16.11 5.32 -8.49
CA SER A 95 -16.30 5.68 -9.91
C SER A 95 -15.21 5.11 -10.80
N ALA A 96 -13.96 5.11 -10.31
CA ALA A 96 -12.83 4.56 -11.05
C ALA A 96 -12.79 3.02 -11.03
N ARG A 97 -13.04 2.41 -9.87
CA ARG A 97 -13.06 0.95 -9.70
C ARG A 97 -13.87 0.55 -8.46
N PRO A 98 -15.15 0.15 -8.61
CA PRO A 98 -16.06 -0.15 -7.48
C PRO A 98 -15.50 -1.16 -6.47
N ARG A 99 -14.72 -2.16 -6.92
CA ARG A 99 -14.13 -3.17 -6.03
C ARG A 99 -13.24 -2.58 -4.94
N ILE A 100 -12.59 -1.46 -5.19
CA ILE A 100 -11.64 -0.86 -4.24
C ILE A 100 -12.32 -0.44 -2.94
N VAL A 101 -13.59 -0.07 -3.00
CA VAL A 101 -14.40 0.36 -1.85
C VAL A 101 -15.20 -0.78 -1.21
N GLU A 102 -14.99 -2.04 -1.59
CA GLU A 102 -15.58 -3.20 -0.90
C GLU A 102 -15.14 -3.30 0.57
N ARG A 103 -13.97 -2.72 0.89
CA ARG A 103 -13.53 -2.46 2.26
C ARG A 103 -13.34 -0.96 2.47
N PRO A 104 -13.58 -0.46 3.69
CA PRO A 104 -13.36 0.95 4.01
C PRO A 104 -11.98 1.43 3.53
N LEU A 105 -11.90 2.65 3.03
CA LEU A 105 -10.64 3.20 2.54
C LEU A 105 -9.64 3.47 3.68
N GLU A 106 -10.13 3.63 4.90
CA GLU A 106 -9.32 3.77 6.11
C GLU A 106 -8.72 2.43 6.57
N GLU A 107 -9.29 1.30 6.13
CA GLU A 107 -8.77 -0.03 6.46
C GLU A 107 -7.63 -0.41 5.53
N PHE A 108 -6.53 -0.87 6.11
CA PHE A 108 -5.43 -1.47 5.33
C PHE A 108 -5.87 -2.80 4.69
N TRP A 109 -5.70 -2.88 3.37
CA TRP A 109 -6.01 -4.07 2.58
C TRP A 109 -4.94 -4.29 1.51
N ALA A 110 -4.02 -5.22 1.78
CA ALA A 110 -2.86 -5.47 0.93
C ALA A 110 -3.21 -5.83 -0.53
N GLU A 111 -4.38 -6.45 -0.76
CA GLU A 111 -4.85 -6.90 -2.06
C GLU A 111 -5.77 -5.88 -2.77
N ARG A 112 -5.87 -4.65 -2.28
CA ARG A 112 -6.78 -3.62 -2.81
C ARG A 112 -6.60 -3.37 -4.31
N PHE A 113 -5.37 -3.43 -4.78
CA PHE A 113 -5.02 -3.16 -6.18
C PHE A 113 -4.88 -4.42 -7.04
N LEU A 114 -5.23 -5.59 -6.51
CA LEU A 114 -5.27 -6.81 -7.29
C LEU A 114 -6.60 -6.93 -8.04
N LEU A 115 -6.52 -7.29 -9.31
CA LEU A 115 -7.68 -7.74 -10.08
C LEU A 115 -7.81 -9.26 -9.91
N PRO A 116 -8.97 -9.77 -9.52
CA PRO A 116 -9.18 -11.21 -9.44
C PRO A 116 -8.92 -11.84 -10.81
N GLU A 117 -8.25 -12.99 -10.83
CA GLU A 117 -8.15 -13.77 -12.06
C GLU A 117 -9.54 -14.07 -12.61
N ASN A 118 -9.72 -13.90 -13.92
CA ASN A 118 -10.98 -14.08 -14.63
C ASN A 118 -11.66 -15.39 -14.23
N ARG A 119 -12.55 -15.31 -13.26
CA ARG A 119 -13.44 -16.41 -12.95
C ARG A 119 -14.46 -16.49 -14.07
N ASN A 120 -14.56 -17.66 -14.66
CA ASN A 120 -15.61 -18.00 -15.63
C ASN A 120 -16.96 -17.51 -15.05
N PRO A 121 -17.68 -16.54 -15.68
CA PRO A 121 -18.90 -15.96 -15.13
C PRO A 121 -20.05 -16.97 -14.99
N LYS A 122 -19.86 -18.21 -15.45
CA LYS A 122 -20.82 -19.32 -15.37
C LYS A 122 -20.73 -20.15 -14.09
N VAL A 123 -19.76 -19.90 -13.20
CA VAL A 123 -19.67 -20.62 -11.93
C VAL A 123 -20.23 -19.74 -10.80
N PRO A 124 -21.34 -20.13 -10.16
CA PRO A 124 -21.89 -19.36 -9.04
C PRO A 124 -20.86 -19.30 -7.91
N SER A 125 -20.58 -18.11 -7.42
CA SER A 125 -19.67 -17.86 -6.29
C SER A 125 -20.30 -18.34 -4.97
N LYS A 126 -20.45 -19.64 -4.75
CA LYS A 126 -20.97 -20.23 -3.50
C LYS A 126 -19.90 -20.50 -2.44
N GLN A 127 -18.63 -20.19 -2.71
CA GLN A 127 -17.63 -20.19 -1.63
C GLN A 127 -17.42 -18.74 -1.16
N ARG A 128 -18.06 -18.38 -0.05
CA ARG A 128 -17.58 -17.29 0.80
C ARG A 128 -16.14 -17.64 1.14
N LYS A 129 -15.19 -16.99 0.47
CA LYS A 129 -13.80 -17.06 0.92
C LYS A 129 -13.78 -16.65 2.38
N SER A 130 -13.09 -17.40 3.22
CA SER A 130 -12.76 -16.99 4.57
C SER A 130 -12.23 -15.55 4.53
N LYS A 131 -12.58 -14.75 5.53
CA LYS A 131 -12.14 -13.35 5.66
C LYS A 131 -10.59 -13.24 5.65
N ASP A 132 -9.92 -14.37 5.89
CA ASP A 132 -8.47 -14.53 6.05
C ASP A 132 -7.76 -15.13 4.82
N SER A 133 -8.49 -15.43 3.71
CA SER A 133 -7.86 -15.96 2.50
C SER A 133 -7.26 -14.81 1.67
N ILE A 134 -5.95 -14.89 1.38
CA ILE A 134 -5.25 -13.94 0.51
C ILE A 134 -5.69 -14.16 -0.92
N GLU A 135 -6.05 -13.09 -1.62
CA GLU A 135 -6.46 -13.16 -3.00
C GLU A 135 -5.25 -13.23 -3.94
N ILE A 136 -5.31 -14.16 -4.88
CA ILE A 136 -4.36 -14.23 -5.99
C ILE A 136 -4.98 -13.46 -7.16
N GLY A 137 -4.20 -12.57 -7.77
CA GLY A 137 -4.68 -11.75 -8.88
C GLY A 137 -3.56 -10.94 -9.53
N GLN A 138 -3.87 -10.26 -10.60
CA GLN A 138 -2.92 -9.37 -11.28
C GLN A 138 -2.96 -7.97 -10.65
N PHE A 139 -1.80 -7.39 -10.40
CA PHE A 139 -1.70 -5.99 -10.00
C PHE A 139 -2.08 -5.05 -11.15
N SER A 140 -2.89 -4.04 -10.85
CA SER A 140 -3.24 -3.02 -11.82
C SER A 140 -3.57 -1.69 -11.15
N MET A 141 -2.93 -0.63 -11.62
CA MET A 141 -3.26 0.76 -11.30
C MET A 141 -4.09 1.43 -12.38
N LYS A 142 -4.44 0.72 -13.46
CA LYS A 142 -5.16 1.30 -14.60
C LYS A 142 -6.43 2.04 -14.15
N GLY A 143 -6.48 3.35 -14.42
CA GLY A 143 -7.56 4.25 -14.06
C GLY A 143 -7.51 4.76 -12.61
N LEU A 144 -6.44 4.45 -11.86
CA LEU A 144 -6.28 4.85 -10.46
C LEU A 144 -5.02 5.71 -10.23
N GLU A 145 -4.25 5.95 -11.27
CA GLU A 145 -2.93 6.59 -11.20
C GLU A 145 -2.96 7.96 -10.54
N GLN A 146 -4.05 8.71 -10.78
CA GLN A 146 -4.23 10.05 -10.22
C GLN A 146 -4.76 10.04 -8.78
N LEU A 147 -5.32 8.93 -8.32
CA LEU A 147 -5.93 8.80 -6.99
C LEU A 147 -4.94 8.34 -5.92
N ALA A 148 -3.78 7.82 -6.32
CA ALA A 148 -2.74 7.34 -5.42
C ALA A 148 -1.36 7.99 -5.73
N PRO A 149 -1.21 9.31 -5.61
CA PRO A 149 -0.02 10.02 -6.05
C PRO A 149 1.13 9.98 -5.03
N ALA A 150 1.43 8.81 -4.48
CA ALA A 150 2.43 8.68 -3.41
C ALA A 150 3.83 9.21 -3.79
N PHE A 151 4.15 9.28 -5.08
CA PHE A 151 5.44 9.77 -5.57
C PHE A 151 5.29 10.87 -6.65
N GLY A 152 4.14 11.54 -6.70
CA GLY A 152 3.80 12.50 -7.74
C GLY A 152 3.04 11.86 -8.91
N ASN A 153 2.62 12.71 -9.84
CA ASN A 153 1.98 12.28 -11.09
C ASN A 153 3.03 11.91 -12.17
N GLU A 154 2.59 11.49 -13.34
CA GLU A 154 3.47 11.13 -14.48
C GLU A 154 4.52 12.19 -14.83
N HIS A 155 4.24 13.46 -14.54
CA HIS A 155 5.12 14.59 -14.84
C HIS A 155 6.10 14.92 -13.70
N ALA A 156 5.88 14.37 -12.50
CA ALA A 156 6.64 14.63 -11.29
C ALA A 156 6.94 13.34 -10.50
N ILE A 157 7.22 12.26 -11.21
CA ILE A 157 7.66 11.00 -10.57
C ILE A 157 8.94 11.29 -9.83
N GLY A 158 8.90 11.17 -8.50
CA GLY A 158 10.06 11.37 -7.66
C GLY A 158 11.21 10.45 -8.08
N LEU A 159 12.38 11.00 -8.35
CA LEU A 159 13.58 10.27 -8.78
C LEU A 159 13.95 9.11 -7.84
N GLY A 160 13.45 9.13 -6.61
CA GLY A 160 13.70 8.09 -5.59
C GLY A 160 12.72 6.93 -5.58
N ARG A 161 11.66 6.90 -6.40
CA ARG A 161 10.62 5.86 -6.31
C ARG A 161 11.21 4.46 -6.43
N GLY A 162 11.94 4.17 -7.51
CA GLY A 162 12.53 2.84 -7.72
C GLY A 162 13.51 2.43 -6.63
N TYR A 163 14.31 3.39 -6.12
CA TYR A 163 15.20 3.14 -5.01
C TYR A 163 14.43 2.83 -3.72
N THR A 164 13.39 3.59 -3.42
CA THR A 164 12.56 3.39 -2.22
C THR A 164 11.85 2.04 -2.27
N GLU A 165 11.27 1.68 -3.42
CA GLU A 165 10.62 0.37 -3.62
C GLU A 165 11.60 -0.78 -3.44
N ALA A 166 12.81 -0.68 -3.99
CA ALA A 166 13.86 -1.69 -3.83
C ALA A 166 14.31 -1.81 -2.36
N MET A 167 14.53 -0.70 -1.67
CA MET A 167 14.90 -0.69 -0.25
C MET A 167 13.81 -1.28 0.64
N GLN A 168 12.55 -0.91 0.41
CA GLN A 168 11.42 -1.47 1.15
C GLN A 168 11.32 -2.99 0.92
N THR A 169 11.44 -3.43 -0.33
CA THR A 169 11.38 -4.85 -0.70
C THR A 169 12.52 -5.63 -0.03
N ALA A 170 13.76 -5.14 -0.13
CA ALA A 170 14.92 -5.78 0.48
C ALA A 170 14.79 -5.87 2.02
N THR A 171 14.32 -4.78 2.64
CA THR A 171 14.09 -4.75 4.08
C THR A 171 13.02 -5.76 4.50
N LEU A 172 11.88 -5.81 3.81
CA LEU A 172 10.82 -6.79 4.08
C LEU A 172 11.30 -8.21 3.85
N ALA A 173 12.10 -8.45 2.78
CA ALA A 173 12.65 -9.77 2.49
C ALA A 173 13.51 -10.29 3.64
N VAL A 174 14.43 -9.47 4.15
CA VAL A 174 15.27 -9.86 5.28
C VAL A 174 14.46 -10.03 6.56
N LEU A 175 13.60 -9.07 6.89
CA LEU A 175 12.87 -9.09 8.15
C LEU A 175 11.90 -10.27 8.22
N LEU A 176 11.09 -10.52 7.18
CA LEU A 176 10.06 -11.56 7.23
C LEU A 176 10.62 -12.97 7.07
N SER A 177 11.75 -13.15 6.36
CA SER A 177 12.33 -14.47 6.19
C SER A 177 13.34 -14.87 7.26
N GLU A 178 14.06 -13.91 7.86
CA GLU A 178 15.06 -14.22 8.87
C GLU A 178 14.52 -14.13 10.31
N PHE A 179 13.38 -13.42 10.52
CA PHE A 179 12.83 -13.17 11.84
C PHE A 179 11.34 -13.50 11.91
N GLU A 180 10.92 -13.91 13.09
CA GLU A 180 9.53 -13.99 13.52
C GLU A 180 9.20 -12.77 14.36
N PHE A 181 8.07 -12.15 14.05
CA PHE A 181 7.57 -10.99 14.77
C PHE A 181 6.21 -11.32 15.37
N GLU A 182 6.01 -10.89 16.59
CA GLU A 182 4.76 -11.02 17.32
C GLU A 182 4.42 -9.69 17.98
N LEU A 183 3.23 -9.16 17.72
CA LEU A 183 2.72 -8.00 18.45
C LEU A 183 2.46 -8.44 19.90
N CYS A 184 3.07 -7.77 20.87
CA CYS A 184 2.88 -8.09 22.28
C CYS A 184 1.45 -7.81 22.75
N ASP A 185 0.81 -6.79 22.16
CA ASP A 185 -0.57 -6.38 22.41
C ASP A 185 -1.18 -5.90 21.08
N PRO A 186 -1.95 -6.76 20.40
CA PRO A 186 -2.61 -6.40 19.15
C PRO A 186 -3.63 -5.27 19.29
N ASP A 187 -4.39 -5.22 20.38
CA ASP A 187 -5.40 -4.20 20.60
C ASP A 187 -4.76 -2.83 20.84
N ALA A 188 -3.68 -2.78 21.61
CA ALA A 188 -2.89 -1.57 21.77
C ALA A 188 -2.23 -1.14 20.45
N ALA A 189 -1.78 -2.08 19.63
CA ALA A 189 -1.23 -1.77 18.32
C ALA A 189 -2.29 -1.19 17.37
N ASP A 190 -3.53 -1.68 17.45
CA ASP A 190 -4.65 -1.13 16.68
C ASP A 190 -5.03 0.28 17.16
N ALA A 191 -5.09 0.49 18.47
CA ALA A 191 -5.39 1.79 19.07
C ALA A 191 -4.29 2.83 18.79
N ALA A 192 -3.03 2.41 18.66
CA ALA A 192 -1.91 3.28 18.34
C ALA A 192 -1.91 3.79 16.89
N MET A 193 -2.74 3.21 16.01
CA MET A 193 -2.77 3.64 14.60
C MET A 193 -3.41 5.03 14.49
N PRO A 194 -2.80 5.94 13.71
CA PRO A 194 -3.26 7.33 13.63
C PRO A 194 -4.58 7.45 12.88
N GLN A 195 -5.33 8.48 13.24
CA GLN A 195 -6.51 8.88 12.50
C GLN A 195 -6.07 9.55 11.19
N LEU A 196 -6.32 8.88 10.07
CA LEU A 196 -5.77 9.26 8.76
C LEU A 196 -6.21 10.65 8.30
N ARG A 197 -7.42 11.09 8.67
CA ARG A 197 -7.95 12.41 8.27
C ARG A 197 -7.36 13.58 9.04
N GLU A 198 -6.60 13.32 10.10
CA GLU A 198 -5.96 14.34 10.93
C GLU A 198 -4.49 14.58 10.56
N VAL A 199 -3.93 13.72 9.70
CA VAL A 199 -2.53 13.85 9.30
C VAL A 199 -2.38 14.82 8.15
N ALA A 200 -1.68 15.91 8.40
CA ALA A 200 -1.51 16.97 7.42
C ALA A 200 -0.39 16.67 6.41
N PHE A 201 0.73 16.09 6.84
CA PHE A 201 1.92 16.00 5.99
C PHE A 201 2.97 15.01 6.52
N GLY A 202 3.60 14.26 5.62
CA GLY A 202 4.73 13.39 5.89
C GLY A 202 4.38 11.91 6.05
N ILE A 203 5.21 11.16 6.76
CA ILE A 203 4.99 9.75 7.03
C ILE A 203 4.06 9.62 8.23
N VAL A 204 2.95 8.93 8.03
CA VAL A 204 1.95 8.64 9.06
C VAL A 204 2.47 7.52 9.95
N GLN A 205 2.83 7.87 11.17
CA GLN A 205 3.38 6.95 12.18
C GLN A 205 2.35 6.62 13.25
N PRO A 206 2.49 5.47 13.96
CA PRO A 206 1.71 5.22 15.15
C PRO A 206 1.84 6.35 16.18
N GLN A 207 0.75 6.70 16.83
CA GLN A 207 0.71 7.76 17.86
C GLN A 207 1.33 7.31 19.18
N GLU A 208 1.33 5.99 19.42
CA GLU A 208 1.87 5.37 20.61
C GLU A 208 2.93 4.32 20.25
N ILE A 209 3.72 3.90 21.24
CA ILE A 209 4.75 2.88 21.07
C ILE A 209 4.09 1.51 20.86
N VAL A 210 4.37 0.88 19.74
CA VAL A 210 3.94 -0.49 19.46
C VAL A 210 5.05 -1.46 19.86
N THR A 211 4.79 -2.28 20.87
CA THR A 211 5.75 -3.27 21.38
C THR A 211 5.68 -4.56 20.57
N VAL A 212 6.85 -5.00 20.08
CA VAL A 212 6.99 -6.19 19.25
C VAL A 212 8.03 -7.14 19.83
N ARG A 213 7.70 -8.42 19.90
CA ARG A 213 8.66 -9.47 20.21
C ARG A 213 9.30 -9.96 18.90
N ILE A 214 10.63 -10.05 18.87
CA ILE A 214 11.39 -10.47 17.69
C ILE A 214 12.20 -11.73 18.07
N ARG A 215 12.11 -12.75 17.21
CA ARG A 215 12.92 -13.97 17.32
C ARG A 215 13.56 -14.27 15.96
N LYS A 216 14.82 -14.69 15.98
CA LYS A 216 15.47 -15.18 14.76
C LYS A 216 14.88 -16.54 14.37
N ARG A 217 14.50 -16.72 13.11
CA ARG A 217 14.06 -18.03 12.61
C ARG A 217 15.20 -19.03 12.67
N LYS A 218 14.90 -20.28 13.06
CA LYS A 218 15.90 -21.36 13.04
C LYS A 218 16.16 -21.73 11.59
N ALA A 219 17.43 -21.82 11.20
CA ALA A 219 17.82 -22.34 9.90
C ALA A 219 17.25 -23.76 9.72
N GLY A 220 16.41 -23.96 8.69
CA GLY A 220 15.82 -25.27 8.37
C GLY A 220 14.42 -25.56 8.94
N GLY A 221 13.78 -24.63 9.62
CA GLY A 221 12.36 -24.74 9.95
C GLY A 221 11.52 -24.59 8.68
N LYS A 222 10.83 -25.66 8.27
CA LYS A 222 9.77 -25.55 7.25
C LYS A 222 8.70 -24.58 7.79
N ILE A 223 8.35 -23.59 6.99
CA ILE A 223 7.15 -22.77 7.16
C ILE A 223 5.93 -23.64 6.89
#